data_67d627d5576bdd70cfae26665843d5b9
#
_entry.id   67d627d5576bdd70cfae26665843d5b9
#
_cell.length_a   1.000
_cell.length_b   1.000
_cell.length_c   1.000
_cell.angle_alpha   90.00
_cell.angle_beta   90.00
_cell.angle_gamma   90.00
#
_symmetry.space_group_name_H-M   'P 1'
#
loop_
_entity.id
_entity.type
_entity.pdbx_description
1 polymer ?
#
loop_
_entity_poly.entity_id
_entity_poly.type
_entity_poly.pdbx_seq_one_letter_code
_entity_poly.pdbx_strand_id
1 'polypeptide(L)'
;RQADKYGVPRICFINKMDKLGADFYYSVDTIKTKLGATPLVVQLPIGAENDFAGVVDLIRMKAYVWNDVSGDMGAHYDTTDIPADLQDKAEQYRAELLDQVAESDEELLEKYLESGELTEDEIRSGIRKLTINREAYPVLCGSAFKDKGVQPMLDAVVDYLPSPEDVPSIVGFDPKDESIEIDRKPTTDDPFSALVFKISTHPFYGKLVFVRVYSGAVTPGDTVLDSTKGKKERVGKIFQMHADKENPVDAAEAGNIYTFVGLKNITTGDTLCDEKAPISLESMTFPDPVIEVAVEPKTKADQEKMSIALAKLSDEDPTFQVKTDEESGQTLISGMGELQLDIIVDRMRREFKVECNVGNPQVAYRETIRKAVMNQEYTHKKQTGGSGQFAKVLMNF
;
A
#
# COMPACT_ATOMS: atom_id res chain seq x y z
N ARG A 1 4.81 10.91 6.95
CA ARG A 1 6.25 10.54 6.95
C ARG A 1 6.61 9.70 5.71
N GLN A 2 5.91 8.59 5.42
CA GLN A 2 6.18 7.79 4.21
C GLN A 2 5.95 8.59 2.93
N ALA A 3 4.82 9.31 2.83
CA ALA A 3 4.52 10.15 1.68
C ALA A 3 5.54 11.28 1.49
N ASP A 4 6.09 11.85 2.58
CA ASP A 4 7.16 12.85 2.51
C ASP A 4 8.48 12.22 2.06
N LYS A 5 8.81 11.04 2.61
CA LYS A 5 10.01 10.28 2.22
C LYS A 5 10.03 9.97 0.71
N TYR A 6 8.90 9.57 0.16
CA TYR A 6 8.79 9.21 -1.25
C TYR A 6 8.28 10.33 -2.17
N GLY A 7 8.14 11.54 -1.63
CA GLY A 7 7.73 12.70 -2.42
C GLY A 7 6.33 12.59 -3.03
N VAL A 8 5.37 11.95 -2.34
CA VAL A 8 4.03 11.68 -2.88
C VAL A 8 3.10 12.86 -2.64
N PRO A 9 2.55 13.51 -3.69
CA PRO A 9 1.49 14.51 -3.59
C PRO A 9 0.22 13.94 -2.95
N ARG A 10 -0.54 14.78 -2.25
CA ARG A 10 -1.71 14.37 -1.47
C ARG A 10 -2.81 15.40 -1.52
N ILE A 11 -4.05 14.93 -1.41
CA ILE A 11 -5.22 15.73 -1.07
C ILE A 11 -5.78 15.22 0.26
N CYS A 12 -6.45 16.07 1.01
CA CYS A 12 -7.08 15.75 2.27
C CYS A 12 -8.59 15.78 2.12
N PHE A 13 -9.28 14.70 2.52
CA PHE A 13 -10.73 14.66 2.57
C PHE A 13 -11.18 14.47 4.02
N ILE A 14 -11.76 15.52 4.60
CA ILE A 14 -12.32 15.49 5.96
C ILE A 14 -13.67 14.79 5.88
N ASN A 15 -13.62 13.50 6.16
CA ASN A 15 -14.75 12.57 6.03
C ASN A 15 -15.60 12.53 7.31
N LYS A 16 -16.77 11.90 7.20
CA LYS A 16 -17.71 11.68 8.31
C LYS A 16 -18.27 12.98 8.91
N MET A 17 -18.47 13.99 8.07
CA MET A 17 -19.05 15.25 8.52
C MET A 17 -20.49 15.10 9.06
N ASP A 18 -21.14 13.96 8.81
CA ASP A 18 -22.46 13.57 9.31
C ASP A 18 -22.44 12.92 10.72
N LYS A 19 -21.29 12.73 11.33
CA LYS A 19 -21.16 12.06 12.62
C LYS A 19 -21.08 13.02 13.78
N LEU A 20 -21.60 12.57 14.94
CA LEU A 20 -21.53 13.34 16.19
C LEU A 20 -20.07 13.67 16.53
N GLY A 21 -19.81 14.94 16.86
CA GLY A 21 -18.47 15.48 17.13
C GLY A 21 -17.67 15.81 15.89
N ALA A 22 -18.27 15.85 14.69
CA ALA A 22 -17.59 16.28 13.48
C ALA A 22 -17.26 17.77 13.53
N ASP A 23 -15.96 18.09 13.42
CA ASP A 23 -15.44 19.45 13.40
C ASP A 23 -14.43 19.62 12.28
N PHE A 24 -14.85 20.32 11.24
CA PHE A 24 -14.03 20.60 10.07
C PHE A 24 -12.82 21.48 10.43
N TYR A 25 -13.07 22.56 11.15
CA TYR A 25 -12.03 23.58 11.43
C TYR A 25 -10.95 23.05 12.36
N TYR A 26 -11.34 22.29 13.37
CA TYR A 26 -10.40 21.56 14.22
C TYR A 26 -9.58 20.55 13.41
N SER A 27 -10.20 19.85 12.46
CA SER A 27 -9.50 18.89 11.60
C SER A 27 -8.47 19.57 10.72
N VAL A 28 -8.80 20.73 10.12
CA VAL A 28 -7.85 21.57 9.36
C VAL A 28 -6.70 22.05 10.25
N ASP A 29 -7.00 22.51 11.48
CA ASP A 29 -5.95 22.92 12.43
C ASP A 29 -5.00 21.76 12.78
N THR A 30 -5.51 20.55 12.92
CA THR A 30 -4.65 19.38 13.18
C THR A 30 -3.70 19.05 12.02
N ILE A 31 -4.05 19.37 10.77
CA ILE A 31 -3.13 19.24 9.64
C ILE A 31 -1.93 20.20 9.82
N LYS A 32 -2.18 21.43 10.25
CA LYS A 32 -1.12 22.41 10.56
C LYS A 32 -0.29 21.98 11.77
N THR A 33 -0.97 21.75 12.89
CA THR A 33 -0.30 21.64 14.20
C THR A 33 0.33 20.28 14.46
N LYS A 34 -0.29 19.19 13.98
CA LYS A 34 0.20 17.82 14.23
C LYS A 34 1.01 17.23 13.07
N LEU A 35 0.70 17.63 11.83
CA LEU A 35 1.41 17.11 10.65
C LEU A 35 2.47 18.09 10.14
N GLY A 36 2.45 19.36 10.56
CA GLY A 36 3.35 20.40 10.07
C GLY A 36 3.17 20.68 8.58
N ALA A 37 1.95 20.48 8.06
CA ALA A 37 1.64 20.63 6.66
C ALA A 37 0.81 21.90 6.42
N THR A 38 0.87 22.46 5.21
CA THR A 38 0.10 23.64 4.80
C THR A 38 -1.21 23.18 4.16
N PRO A 39 -2.38 23.28 4.85
CA PRO A 39 -3.66 22.97 4.25
C PRO A 39 -4.09 24.09 3.32
N LEU A 40 -4.55 23.73 2.13
CA LEU A 40 -5.14 24.62 1.14
C LEU A 40 -6.65 24.32 1.13
N VAL A 41 -7.41 25.10 1.89
CA VAL A 41 -8.85 24.87 2.04
C VAL A 41 -9.57 25.29 0.77
N VAL A 42 -10.15 24.31 0.06
CA VAL A 42 -10.89 24.54 -1.20
C VAL A 42 -12.40 24.40 -1.04
N GLN A 43 -12.85 23.85 0.10
CA GLN A 43 -14.27 23.69 0.42
C GLN A 43 -14.54 23.98 1.90
N LEU A 44 -15.75 24.48 2.20
CA LEU A 44 -16.27 24.56 3.56
C LEU A 44 -17.53 23.70 3.71
N PRO A 45 -17.78 23.10 4.88
CA PRO A 45 -19.00 22.33 5.11
C PRO A 45 -20.24 23.24 5.27
N ILE A 46 -21.38 22.78 4.77
CA ILE A 46 -22.69 23.37 5.06
C ILE A 46 -23.34 22.50 6.14
N GLY A 47 -23.36 23.03 7.37
CA GLY A 47 -23.76 22.26 8.55
C GLY A 47 -22.69 21.26 9.00
N ALA A 48 -23.02 20.53 10.08
CA ALA A 48 -22.22 19.45 10.64
C ALA A 48 -23.13 18.44 11.32
N GLU A 49 -22.63 17.24 11.56
CA GLU A 49 -23.38 16.15 12.19
C GLU A 49 -24.69 15.83 11.41
N ASN A 50 -25.81 15.81 12.10
CA ASN A 50 -27.11 15.52 11.47
C ASN A 50 -27.56 16.61 10.47
N ASP A 51 -27.06 17.83 10.64
CA ASP A 51 -27.39 18.97 9.79
C ASP A 51 -26.42 19.13 8.59
N PHE A 52 -25.49 18.19 8.40
CA PHE A 52 -24.58 18.22 7.26
C PHE A 52 -25.33 18.04 5.94
N ALA A 53 -25.49 19.14 5.20
CA ALA A 53 -26.27 19.17 3.95
C ALA A 53 -25.40 19.17 2.69
N GLY A 54 -24.18 19.69 2.76
CA GLY A 54 -23.37 19.87 1.56
C GLY A 54 -22.06 20.60 1.82
N VAL A 55 -21.52 21.20 0.76
CA VAL A 55 -20.25 21.92 0.79
C VAL A 55 -20.34 23.25 0.01
N VAL A 56 -19.58 24.23 0.44
CA VAL A 56 -19.31 25.45 -0.32
C VAL A 56 -18.02 25.26 -1.11
N ASP A 57 -18.06 25.44 -2.41
CA ASP A 57 -16.90 25.48 -3.30
C ASP A 57 -16.31 26.90 -3.30
N LEU A 58 -15.11 27.07 -2.77
CA LEU A 58 -14.42 28.35 -2.66
C LEU A 58 -13.82 28.83 -3.99
N ILE A 59 -13.70 27.95 -4.97
CA ILE A 59 -13.19 28.29 -6.31
C ILE A 59 -14.31 28.98 -7.12
N ARG A 60 -15.50 28.38 -7.13
CA ARG A 60 -16.66 28.88 -7.86
C ARG A 60 -17.53 29.85 -7.05
N MET A 61 -17.34 29.89 -5.75
CA MET A 61 -18.21 30.62 -4.79
C MET A 61 -19.67 30.21 -4.94
N LYS A 62 -19.91 28.89 -4.92
CA LYS A 62 -21.23 28.27 -4.98
C LYS A 62 -21.36 27.17 -3.92
N ALA A 63 -22.59 26.88 -3.56
CA ALA A 63 -22.90 25.78 -2.65
C ALA A 63 -23.38 24.54 -3.44
N TYR A 64 -22.90 23.37 -3.06
CA TYR A 64 -23.37 22.06 -3.54
C TYR A 64 -24.14 21.39 -2.41
N VAL A 65 -25.44 21.15 -2.61
CA VAL A 65 -26.33 20.62 -1.59
C VAL A 65 -26.91 19.30 -2.07
N TRP A 66 -26.73 18.25 -1.29
CA TRP A 66 -27.28 16.93 -1.56
C TRP A 66 -28.64 16.82 -0.89
N ASN A 67 -29.65 16.62 -1.71
CA ASN A 67 -31.00 16.29 -1.23
C ASN A 67 -31.08 14.80 -0.97
N ASP A 68 -31.58 14.39 0.21
CA ASP A 68 -31.75 12.98 0.56
C ASP A 68 -32.94 12.38 -0.20
N VAL A 69 -32.82 12.23 -1.52
CA VAL A 69 -33.81 11.56 -2.36
C VAL A 69 -33.57 10.06 -2.24
N SER A 70 -34.57 9.31 -1.79
CA SER A 70 -34.45 7.87 -1.61
C SER A 70 -34.10 7.17 -2.93
N GLY A 71 -32.98 6.43 -2.94
CA GLY A 71 -32.51 5.66 -4.09
C GLY A 71 -31.51 6.36 -5.00
N ASP A 72 -31.16 7.62 -4.76
CA ASP A 72 -30.22 8.39 -5.57
C ASP A 72 -28.75 8.11 -5.24
N MET A 73 -28.46 7.58 -4.06
CA MET A 73 -27.08 7.31 -3.58
C MET A 73 -26.11 8.49 -3.81
N GLY A 74 -26.59 9.74 -3.59
CA GLY A 74 -25.80 10.95 -3.73
C GLY A 74 -25.37 11.32 -5.16
N ALA A 75 -25.98 10.69 -6.19
CA ALA A 75 -25.61 10.92 -7.58
C ALA A 75 -25.88 12.35 -8.04
N HIS A 76 -26.88 13.02 -7.46
CA HIS A 76 -27.27 14.37 -7.81
C HIS A 76 -27.14 15.32 -6.62
N TYR A 77 -26.71 16.50 -6.90
CA TYR A 77 -26.67 17.64 -5.98
C TYR A 77 -27.11 18.90 -6.70
N ASP A 78 -27.72 19.81 -5.95
CA ASP A 78 -28.12 21.11 -6.46
C ASP A 78 -26.97 22.11 -6.29
N THR A 79 -26.75 22.92 -7.31
CA THR A 79 -25.84 24.06 -7.22
C THR A 79 -26.65 25.31 -6.88
N THR A 80 -26.38 25.90 -5.73
CA THR A 80 -27.10 27.06 -5.21
C THR A 80 -26.16 28.21 -4.83
N ASP A 81 -26.72 29.34 -4.45
CA ASP A 81 -25.93 30.39 -3.81
C ASP A 81 -25.51 29.97 -2.40
N ILE A 82 -24.39 30.53 -1.94
CA ILE A 82 -23.88 30.29 -0.59
C ILE A 82 -24.90 30.72 0.45
N PRO A 83 -25.19 29.91 1.48
CA PRO A 83 -26.04 30.32 2.59
C PRO A 83 -25.55 31.62 3.24
N ALA A 84 -26.46 32.51 3.56
CA ALA A 84 -26.13 33.85 4.06
C ALA A 84 -25.28 33.85 5.34
N ASP A 85 -25.45 32.86 6.19
CA ASP A 85 -24.66 32.62 7.41
C ASP A 85 -23.22 32.12 7.17
N LEU A 86 -22.94 31.65 5.96
CA LEU A 86 -21.60 31.19 5.57
C LEU A 86 -20.90 32.15 4.61
N GLN A 87 -21.57 33.21 4.12
CA GLN A 87 -21.04 34.11 3.10
C GLN A 87 -19.72 34.75 3.54
N ASP A 88 -19.72 35.46 4.69
CA ASP A 88 -18.53 36.14 5.21
C ASP A 88 -17.35 35.16 5.41
N LYS A 89 -17.65 33.97 5.89
CA LYS A 89 -16.64 32.94 6.10
C LYS A 89 -16.08 32.38 4.79
N ALA A 90 -16.95 32.20 3.80
CA ALA A 90 -16.52 31.76 2.48
C ALA A 90 -15.63 32.82 1.81
N GLU A 91 -15.98 34.12 1.93
CA GLU A 91 -15.14 35.18 1.42
C GLU A 91 -13.77 35.25 2.11
N GLN A 92 -13.74 35.09 3.43
CA GLN A 92 -12.48 35.03 4.18
C GLN A 92 -11.59 33.85 3.69
N TYR A 93 -12.13 32.66 3.65
CA TYR A 93 -11.35 31.45 3.22
C TYR A 93 -10.98 31.50 1.75
N ARG A 94 -11.82 32.15 0.90
CA ARG A 94 -11.44 32.39 -0.49
C ARG A 94 -10.26 33.36 -0.58
N ALA A 95 -10.22 34.42 0.17
CA ALA A 95 -9.09 35.34 0.19
C ALA A 95 -7.80 34.63 0.63
N GLU A 96 -7.87 33.81 1.70
CA GLU A 96 -6.74 32.99 2.15
C GLU A 96 -6.28 31.97 1.07
N LEU A 97 -7.23 31.40 0.31
CA LEU A 97 -6.94 30.51 -0.81
C LEU A 97 -6.24 31.26 -1.95
N LEU A 98 -6.74 32.45 -2.34
CA LEU A 98 -6.15 33.23 -3.41
C LEU A 98 -4.75 33.71 -3.06
N ASP A 99 -4.51 34.14 -1.81
CA ASP A 99 -3.18 34.54 -1.34
C ASP A 99 -2.17 33.37 -1.51
N GLN A 100 -2.54 32.16 -1.05
CA GLN A 100 -1.66 30.99 -1.18
C GLN A 100 -1.44 30.58 -2.64
N VAL A 101 -2.48 30.64 -3.47
CA VAL A 101 -2.40 30.30 -4.89
C VAL A 101 -1.54 31.30 -5.65
N ALA A 102 -1.68 32.59 -5.38
CA ALA A 102 -0.90 33.63 -6.00
C ALA A 102 0.61 33.49 -5.74
N GLU A 103 0.98 33.08 -4.52
CA GLU A 103 2.39 32.83 -4.16
C GLU A 103 3.03 31.66 -4.94
N SER A 104 2.24 30.82 -5.61
CA SER A 104 2.75 29.66 -6.37
C SER A 104 3.48 30.03 -7.65
N ASP A 105 3.26 31.24 -8.18
CA ASP A 105 3.76 31.69 -9.48
C ASP A 105 3.88 33.19 -9.54
N GLU A 106 4.99 33.72 -10.07
CA GLU A 106 5.23 35.17 -10.17
C GLU A 106 4.15 35.88 -11.03
N GLU A 107 3.72 35.26 -12.12
CA GLU A 107 2.70 35.80 -13.02
C GLU A 107 1.33 35.88 -12.33
N LEU A 108 0.97 34.81 -11.59
CA LEU A 108 -0.27 34.80 -10.80
C LEU A 108 -0.25 35.86 -9.67
N LEU A 109 0.91 36.01 -9.02
CA LEU A 109 1.06 37.02 -7.96
C LEU A 109 0.91 38.45 -8.49
N GLU A 110 1.58 38.78 -9.62
CA GLU A 110 1.46 40.08 -10.24
C GLU A 110 0.01 40.39 -10.60
N LYS A 111 -0.67 39.46 -11.25
CA LYS A 111 -2.07 39.59 -11.64
C LYS A 111 -3.00 39.75 -10.43
N TYR A 112 -2.80 38.99 -9.38
CA TYR A 112 -3.61 39.08 -8.17
C TYR A 112 -3.40 40.41 -7.45
N LEU A 113 -2.17 40.93 -7.41
CA LEU A 113 -1.88 42.26 -6.84
C LEU A 113 -2.50 43.41 -7.64
N GLU A 114 -2.64 43.26 -8.96
CA GLU A 114 -3.25 44.26 -9.81
C GLU A 114 -4.78 44.24 -9.77
N SER A 115 -5.40 43.06 -9.83
CA SER A 115 -6.84 42.89 -10.01
C SER A 115 -7.60 42.52 -8.72
N GLY A 116 -6.91 41.95 -7.73
CA GLY A 116 -7.52 41.35 -6.53
C GLY A 116 -8.25 40.03 -6.76
N GLU A 117 -8.22 39.50 -8.00
CA GLU A 117 -8.95 38.28 -8.36
C GLU A 117 -8.16 37.44 -9.36
N LEU A 118 -8.41 36.09 -9.31
CA LEU A 118 -7.93 35.09 -10.27
C LEU A 118 -9.13 34.36 -10.88
N THR A 119 -8.98 33.92 -12.12
CA THR A 119 -9.98 33.07 -12.78
C THR A 119 -10.01 31.66 -12.18
N GLU A 120 -11.10 30.90 -12.38
CA GLU A 120 -11.21 29.52 -11.91
C GLU A 120 -10.05 28.64 -12.41
N ASP A 121 -9.66 28.79 -13.68
CA ASP A 121 -8.58 28.01 -14.30
C ASP A 121 -7.21 28.34 -13.69
N GLU A 122 -6.95 29.61 -13.40
CA GLU A 122 -5.72 30.04 -12.73
C GLU A 122 -5.65 29.52 -11.30
N ILE A 123 -6.77 29.58 -10.57
CA ILE A 123 -6.85 29.03 -9.22
C ILE A 123 -6.57 27.54 -9.25
N ARG A 124 -7.21 26.78 -10.16
CA ARG A 124 -6.99 25.33 -10.31
C ARG A 124 -5.55 25.01 -10.67
N SER A 125 -4.97 25.75 -11.62
CA SER A 125 -3.58 25.57 -12.01
C SER A 125 -2.60 25.83 -10.87
N GLY A 126 -2.82 26.89 -10.09
CA GLY A 126 -1.99 27.18 -8.92
C GLY A 126 -2.13 26.13 -7.80
N ILE A 127 -3.36 25.69 -7.50
CA ILE A 127 -3.60 24.58 -6.55
C ILE A 127 -2.86 23.31 -7.01
N ARG A 128 -2.95 22.95 -8.30
CA ARG A 128 -2.24 21.82 -8.87
C ARG A 128 -0.73 21.94 -8.69
N LYS A 129 -0.15 23.10 -9.02
CA LYS A 129 1.27 23.36 -8.89
C LYS A 129 1.76 23.21 -7.44
N LEU A 130 1.06 23.82 -6.47
CA LEU A 130 1.36 23.66 -5.05
C LEU A 130 1.25 22.22 -4.57
N THR A 131 0.26 21.48 -5.07
CA THR A 131 0.02 20.08 -4.70
C THR A 131 1.11 19.15 -5.24
N ILE A 132 1.47 19.28 -6.52
CA ILE A 132 2.51 18.46 -7.17
C ILE A 132 3.86 18.75 -6.54
N ASN A 133 4.17 20.01 -6.24
CA ASN A 133 5.39 20.41 -5.55
C ASN A 133 5.39 20.06 -4.06
N ARG A 134 4.25 19.65 -3.50
CA ARG A 134 4.08 19.31 -2.08
C ARG A 134 4.26 20.48 -1.12
N GLU A 135 4.02 21.68 -1.59
CA GLU A 135 4.10 22.92 -0.82
C GLU A 135 2.83 23.15 0.00
N ALA A 136 1.66 22.80 -0.59
CA ALA A 136 0.38 22.82 0.10
C ALA A 136 -0.50 21.63 -0.30
N TYR A 137 -1.52 21.34 0.51
CA TYR A 137 -2.36 20.16 0.35
C TYR A 137 -3.83 20.56 0.30
N PRO A 138 -4.54 20.36 -0.83
CA PRO A 138 -5.96 20.66 -0.95
C PRO A 138 -6.78 19.94 0.11
N VAL A 139 -7.67 20.65 0.78
CA VAL A 139 -8.56 20.14 1.81
C VAL A 139 -10.00 20.26 1.36
N LEU A 140 -10.67 19.13 1.26
CA LEU A 140 -12.09 18.98 0.94
C LEU A 140 -12.80 18.33 2.13
N CYS A 141 -14.12 18.32 2.10
CA CYS A 141 -14.91 17.67 3.13
C CYS A 141 -16.16 17.00 2.58
N GLY A 142 -16.72 16.09 3.38
CA GLY A 142 -17.92 15.37 3.01
C GLY A 142 -18.27 14.21 3.96
N SER A 143 -19.22 13.41 3.53
CA SER A 143 -19.59 12.14 4.14
C SER A 143 -19.65 11.06 3.05
N ALA A 144 -18.58 10.30 2.90
CA ALA A 144 -18.48 9.27 1.87
C ALA A 144 -19.56 8.19 2.03
N PHE A 145 -19.93 7.85 3.28
CA PHE A 145 -21.00 6.89 3.54
C PHE A 145 -22.40 7.39 3.13
N LYS A 146 -22.59 8.71 3.10
CA LYS A 146 -23.83 9.36 2.65
C LYS A 146 -23.72 9.84 1.20
N ASP A 147 -22.64 9.49 0.51
CA ASP A 147 -22.32 9.90 -0.86
C ASP A 147 -22.28 11.44 -1.07
N LYS A 148 -22.16 12.23 0.02
CA LYS A 148 -22.10 13.69 -0.01
C LYS A 148 -20.64 14.19 -0.13
N GLY A 149 -20.34 14.95 -1.16
CA GLY A 149 -19.01 15.51 -1.43
C GLY A 149 -18.04 14.57 -2.19
N VAL A 150 -18.51 13.41 -2.62
CA VAL A 150 -17.64 12.42 -3.32
C VAL A 150 -17.29 12.87 -4.73
N GLN A 151 -18.26 13.39 -5.51
CA GLN A 151 -18.02 13.86 -6.87
C GLN A 151 -16.99 15.00 -6.92
N PRO A 152 -17.14 16.09 -6.14
CA PRO A 152 -16.11 17.14 -6.10
C PRO A 152 -14.73 16.65 -5.64
N MET A 153 -14.67 15.59 -4.80
CA MET A 153 -13.41 14.99 -4.40
C MET A 153 -12.77 14.21 -5.56
N LEU A 154 -13.57 13.50 -6.37
CA LEU A 154 -13.08 12.80 -7.56
C LEU A 154 -12.60 13.79 -8.63
N ASP A 155 -13.31 14.92 -8.81
CA ASP A 155 -12.87 15.99 -9.68
C ASP A 155 -11.53 16.56 -9.19
N ALA A 156 -11.36 16.78 -7.88
CA ALA A 156 -10.13 17.26 -7.28
C ALA A 156 -8.94 16.27 -7.48
N VAL A 157 -9.20 14.96 -7.51
CA VAL A 157 -8.17 13.96 -7.85
C VAL A 157 -7.65 14.19 -9.27
N VAL A 158 -8.56 14.43 -10.22
CA VAL A 158 -8.19 14.68 -11.63
C VAL A 158 -7.51 16.04 -11.79
N ASP A 159 -8.03 17.07 -11.12
CA ASP A 159 -7.55 18.43 -11.26
C ASP A 159 -6.19 18.66 -10.58
N TYR A 160 -5.93 18.07 -9.41
CA TYR A 160 -4.80 18.46 -8.56
C TYR A 160 -3.72 17.41 -8.38
N LEU A 161 -4.02 16.11 -8.54
CA LEU A 161 -2.99 15.09 -8.41
C LEU A 161 -2.24 14.87 -9.74
N PRO A 162 -0.94 14.49 -9.68
CA PRO A 162 -0.16 14.30 -10.89
C PRO A 162 -0.61 13.07 -11.68
N SER A 163 -0.56 13.18 -12.99
CA SER A 163 -0.54 12.04 -13.90
C SER A 163 0.88 11.44 -13.97
N PRO A 164 1.06 10.26 -14.57
CA PRO A 164 2.40 9.72 -14.81
C PRO A 164 3.32 10.64 -15.63
N GLU A 165 2.76 11.53 -16.44
CA GLU A 165 3.52 12.48 -17.26
C GLU A 165 3.98 13.72 -16.48
N ASP A 166 3.31 14.04 -15.36
CA ASP A 166 3.66 15.18 -14.50
C ASP A 166 4.79 14.88 -13.52
N VAL A 167 5.17 13.61 -13.36
CA VAL A 167 6.23 13.21 -12.44
C VAL A 167 7.52 12.92 -13.20
N PRO A 168 8.70 13.09 -12.56
CA PRO A 168 9.96 12.71 -13.18
C PRO A 168 9.95 11.26 -13.65
N SER A 169 10.71 10.97 -14.71
CA SER A 169 10.99 9.61 -15.17
C SER A 169 11.44 8.74 -14.01
N ILE A 170 11.11 7.43 -14.05
CA ILE A 170 11.61 6.53 -13.02
C ILE A 170 13.10 6.25 -13.25
N VAL A 171 13.89 6.40 -12.20
CA VAL A 171 15.30 6.03 -12.20
C VAL A 171 15.44 4.68 -11.53
N GLY A 172 16.09 3.75 -12.20
CA GLY A 172 16.52 2.47 -11.67
C GLY A 172 18.00 2.28 -11.89
N PHE A 173 18.50 1.08 -11.63
CA PHE A 173 19.92 0.74 -11.70
C PHE A 173 20.16 -0.46 -12.62
N ASP A 174 21.36 -0.57 -13.17
CA ASP A 174 21.75 -1.79 -13.86
C ASP A 174 21.78 -2.95 -12.85
N PRO A 175 21.08 -4.07 -13.12
CA PRO A 175 21.05 -5.21 -12.19
C PRO A 175 22.41 -5.85 -11.90
N LYS A 176 23.44 -5.55 -12.70
CA LYS A 176 24.80 -6.06 -12.53
C LYS A 176 25.74 -5.04 -11.89
N ASP A 177 25.42 -3.75 -11.97
CA ASP A 177 26.22 -2.66 -11.43
C ASP A 177 25.30 -1.53 -10.94
N GLU A 178 24.99 -1.54 -9.66
CA GLU A 178 24.11 -0.54 -9.03
C GLU A 178 24.67 0.90 -9.06
N SER A 179 25.91 1.10 -9.51
CA SER A 179 26.46 2.45 -9.71
C SER A 179 25.98 3.11 -11.01
N ILE A 180 25.38 2.32 -11.92
CA ILE A 180 24.88 2.79 -13.20
C ILE A 180 23.38 3.06 -13.09
N GLU A 181 23.00 4.33 -13.11
CA GLU A 181 21.61 4.76 -13.14
C GLU A 181 21.04 4.63 -14.56
N ILE A 182 19.80 4.17 -14.65
CA ILE A 182 19.05 4.00 -15.89
C ILE A 182 17.72 4.74 -15.76
N ASP A 183 17.47 5.67 -16.65
CA ASP A 183 16.21 6.41 -16.72
C ASP A 183 15.19 5.71 -17.62
N ARG A 184 13.90 5.75 -17.24
CA ARG A 184 12.77 5.24 -18.02
C ARG A 184 11.64 6.25 -18.03
N LYS A 185 11.23 6.63 -19.23
CA LYS A 185 10.09 7.53 -19.44
C LYS A 185 8.77 6.77 -19.36
N PRO A 186 7.70 7.40 -18.88
CA PRO A 186 6.38 6.78 -18.77
C PRO A 186 5.66 6.71 -20.12
N THR A 187 6.35 6.19 -21.14
CA THR A 187 5.85 6.03 -22.52
C THR A 187 5.87 4.58 -22.94
N THR A 188 5.04 4.20 -23.89
CA THR A 188 5.00 2.86 -24.48
C THR A 188 6.19 2.57 -25.40
N ASP A 189 6.91 3.59 -25.84
CA ASP A 189 8.06 3.45 -26.72
C ASP A 189 9.35 3.07 -25.97
N ASP A 190 9.41 3.34 -24.67
CA ASP A 190 10.54 2.95 -23.83
C ASP A 190 10.51 1.43 -23.56
N PRO A 191 11.65 0.80 -23.25
CA PRO A 191 11.69 -0.59 -22.84
C PRO A 191 10.80 -0.85 -21.61
N PHE A 192 10.11 -1.99 -21.59
CA PHE A 192 9.20 -2.35 -20.51
C PHE A 192 9.90 -2.40 -19.15
N SER A 193 9.31 -1.74 -18.16
CA SER A 193 9.67 -1.89 -16.75
C SER A 193 8.45 -1.76 -15.84
N ALA A 194 8.36 -2.62 -14.83
CA ALA A 194 7.28 -2.65 -13.86
C ALA A 194 7.76 -3.13 -12.49
N LEU A 195 7.13 -2.62 -11.43
CA LEU A 195 7.38 -3.04 -10.05
C LEU A 195 6.21 -3.89 -9.56
N VAL A 196 6.52 -5.04 -9.01
CA VAL A 196 5.56 -5.90 -8.30
C VAL A 196 5.37 -5.34 -6.90
N PHE A 197 4.21 -4.78 -6.61
CA PHE A 197 3.95 -4.15 -5.31
C PHE A 197 3.00 -4.94 -4.40
N LYS A 198 2.30 -5.92 -4.95
CA LYS A 198 1.36 -6.77 -4.20
C LYS A 198 1.19 -8.12 -4.87
N ILE A 199 1.05 -9.17 -4.06
CA ILE A 199 0.63 -10.50 -4.50
C ILE A 199 -0.63 -10.87 -3.74
N SER A 200 -1.55 -11.56 -4.40
CA SER A 200 -2.74 -12.13 -3.80
C SER A 200 -3.00 -13.52 -4.37
N THR A 201 -3.66 -14.36 -3.60
CA THR A 201 -4.01 -15.72 -4.05
C THR A 201 -5.46 -15.75 -4.54
N HIS A 202 -5.67 -16.27 -5.74
CA HIS A 202 -7.00 -16.46 -6.32
C HIS A 202 -7.32 -17.95 -6.47
N PRO A 203 -8.57 -18.40 -6.14
CA PRO A 203 -8.92 -19.83 -6.19
C PRO A 203 -8.72 -20.50 -7.55
N PHE A 204 -8.94 -19.78 -8.65
CA PHE A 204 -8.87 -20.32 -10.02
C PHE A 204 -7.56 -19.99 -10.75
N TYR A 205 -7.02 -18.78 -10.55
CA TYR A 205 -5.82 -18.31 -11.26
C TYR A 205 -4.53 -18.56 -10.48
N GLY A 206 -4.63 -18.97 -9.23
CA GLY A 206 -3.47 -19.11 -8.35
C GLY A 206 -2.93 -17.76 -7.92
N LYS A 207 -1.70 -17.44 -8.31
CA LYS A 207 -1.05 -16.17 -7.92
C LYS A 207 -1.51 -15.03 -8.84
N LEU A 208 -2.07 -13.98 -8.25
CA LEU A 208 -2.34 -12.69 -8.87
C LEU A 208 -1.20 -11.73 -8.51
N VAL A 209 -0.47 -11.26 -9.50
CA VAL A 209 0.69 -10.38 -9.33
C VAL A 209 0.31 -8.97 -9.75
N PHE A 210 0.17 -8.06 -8.79
CA PHE A 210 -0.16 -6.66 -9.04
C PHE A 210 1.11 -5.88 -9.34
N VAL A 211 1.11 -5.22 -10.50
CA VAL A 211 2.26 -4.48 -11.00
C VAL A 211 1.90 -3.04 -11.33
N ARG A 212 2.81 -2.11 -11.03
CA ARG A 212 2.82 -0.76 -11.57
C ARG A 212 3.74 -0.76 -12.79
N VAL A 213 3.21 -0.49 -13.97
CA VAL A 213 4.01 -0.34 -15.19
C VAL A 213 4.53 1.09 -15.27
N TYR A 214 5.85 1.23 -15.30
CA TYR A 214 6.51 2.54 -15.35
C TYR A 214 6.90 2.94 -16.77
N SER A 215 7.25 1.98 -17.61
CA SER A 215 7.63 2.24 -19.02
C SER A 215 7.27 1.06 -19.91
N GLY A 216 7.14 1.32 -21.18
CA GLY A 216 6.91 0.31 -22.20
C GLY A 216 5.51 -0.29 -22.16
N ALA A 217 5.38 -1.41 -22.85
CA ALA A 217 4.17 -2.21 -22.89
C ALA A 217 4.49 -3.70 -22.96
N VAL A 218 3.58 -4.54 -22.49
CA VAL A 218 3.67 -6.00 -22.56
C VAL A 218 2.30 -6.61 -22.84
N THR A 219 2.27 -7.69 -23.62
CA THR A 219 1.05 -8.40 -24.00
C THR A 219 1.00 -9.82 -23.40
N PRO A 220 -0.19 -10.43 -23.28
CA PRO A 220 -0.30 -11.83 -22.88
C PRO A 220 0.50 -12.75 -23.79
N GLY A 221 1.33 -13.59 -23.19
CA GLY A 221 2.22 -14.50 -23.92
C GLY A 221 3.67 -14.04 -23.97
N ASP A 222 3.95 -12.77 -23.74
CA ASP A 222 5.30 -12.23 -23.70
C ASP A 222 6.13 -12.79 -22.56
N THR A 223 7.44 -12.77 -22.75
CA THR A 223 8.41 -13.13 -21.73
C THR A 223 9.07 -11.87 -21.19
N VAL A 224 9.07 -11.73 -19.88
CA VAL A 224 9.71 -10.63 -19.15
C VAL A 224 10.84 -11.19 -18.28
N LEU A 225 11.81 -10.36 -17.97
CA LEU A 225 12.88 -10.68 -17.04
C LEU A 225 12.49 -10.19 -15.63
N ASP A 226 12.49 -11.07 -14.65
CA ASP A 226 12.62 -10.70 -13.26
C ASP A 226 14.09 -10.37 -12.99
N SER A 227 14.42 -9.07 -12.98
CA SER A 227 15.80 -8.61 -12.81
C SER A 227 16.32 -8.81 -11.39
N THR A 228 15.43 -8.83 -10.39
CA THR A 228 15.78 -9.07 -8.99
C THR A 228 16.33 -10.49 -8.78
N LYS A 229 15.75 -11.49 -9.47
CA LYS A 229 16.15 -12.89 -9.35
C LYS A 229 16.91 -13.44 -10.56
N GLY A 230 17.03 -12.64 -11.62
CA GLY A 230 17.67 -13.06 -12.86
C GLY A 230 16.92 -14.18 -13.61
N LYS A 231 15.60 -14.27 -13.45
CA LYS A 231 14.76 -15.33 -14.04
C LYS A 231 13.79 -14.77 -15.07
N LYS A 232 13.54 -15.57 -16.12
CA LYS A 232 12.52 -15.25 -17.12
C LYS A 232 11.18 -15.78 -16.66
N GLU A 233 10.15 -14.94 -16.79
CA GLU A 233 8.77 -15.26 -16.48
C GLU A 233 7.89 -15.00 -17.70
N ARG A 234 6.88 -15.84 -17.92
CA ARG A 234 5.93 -15.67 -19.00
C ARG A 234 4.63 -15.09 -18.49
N VAL A 235 4.22 -13.96 -19.04
CA VAL A 235 2.94 -13.32 -18.75
C VAL A 235 1.81 -14.14 -19.37
N GLY A 236 0.93 -14.72 -18.57
CA GLY A 236 -0.20 -15.53 -19.06
C GLY A 236 -1.37 -14.66 -19.46
N LYS A 237 -2.08 -14.10 -18.50
CA LYS A 237 -3.19 -13.17 -18.69
C LYS A 237 -2.89 -11.85 -18.01
N ILE A 238 -3.51 -10.79 -18.50
CA ILE A 238 -3.43 -9.46 -17.94
C ILE A 238 -4.84 -8.98 -17.62
N PHE A 239 -5.03 -8.48 -16.39
CA PHE A 239 -6.30 -7.92 -15.94
C PHE A 239 -6.11 -6.50 -15.44
N GLN A 240 -7.09 -5.67 -15.66
CA GLN A 240 -7.30 -4.45 -14.90
C GLN A 240 -8.38 -4.75 -13.85
N MET A 241 -7.98 -4.76 -12.58
CA MET A 241 -8.88 -5.10 -11.49
C MET A 241 -9.76 -3.93 -11.10
N HIS A 242 -11.02 -4.20 -10.89
CA HIS A 242 -11.97 -3.26 -10.31
C HIS A 242 -12.68 -3.94 -9.14
N ALA A 243 -12.17 -3.71 -7.94
CA ALA A 243 -12.49 -4.47 -6.74
C ALA A 243 -12.22 -5.98 -6.95
N ASP A 244 -13.25 -6.81 -6.95
CA ASP A 244 -13.21 -8.26 -7.21
C ASP A 244 -13.45 -8.63 -8.67
N LYS A 245 -13.71 -7.63 -9.55
CA LYS A 245 -13.94 -7.86 -10.98
C LYS A 245 -12.63 -7.84 -11.76
N GLU A 246 -12.44 -8.87 -12.55
CA GLU A 246 -11.30 -9.07 -13.42
C GLU A 246 -11.67 -8.61 -14.84
N ASN A 247 -11.18 -7.46 -15.26
CA ASN A 247 -11.38 -6.97 -16.62
C ASN A 247 -10.16 -7.36 -17.46
N PRO A 248 -10.26 -8.32 -18.39
CA PRO A 248 -9.15 -8.70 -19.24
C PRO A 248 -8.78 -7.55 -20.18
N VAL A 249 -7.47 -7.38 -20.38
CA VAL A 249 -6.92 -6.39 -21.32
C VAL A 249 -5.89 -7.04 -22.23
N ASP A 250 -5.76 -6.49 -23.43
CA ASP A 250 -4.86 -7.01 -24.46
C ASP A 250 -3.42 -6.56 -24.28
N ALA A 251 -3.18 -5.51 -23.51
CA ALA A 251 -1.84 -5.02 -23.19
C ALA A 251 -1.82 -4.35 -21.81
N ALA A 252 -0.66 -4.40 -21.15
CA ALA A 252 -0.33 -3.56 -20.01
C ALA A 252 0.65 -2.48 -20.44
N GLU A 253 0.27 -1.22 -20.27
CA GLU A 253 0.99 -0.06 -20.77
C GLU A 253 1.49 0.83 -19.63
N ALA A 254 2.53 1.60 -19.91
CA ALA A 254 3.12 2.56 -18.99
C ALA A 254 2.07 3.46 -18.32
N GLY A 255 2.29 3.77 -17.05
CA GLY A 255 1.44 4.68 -16.27
C GLY A 255 0.29 4.04 -15.52
N ASN A 256 -0.02 2.76 -15.75
CA ASN A 256 -1.17 2.07 -15.15
C ASN A 256 -0.77 0.95 -14.20
N ILE A 257 -1.78 0.46 -13.46
CA ILE A 257 -1.67 -0.70 -12.58
C ILE A 257 -2.43 -1.86 -13.22
N TYR A 258 -1.76 -3.02 -13.29
CA TYR A 258 -2.35 -4.24 -13.83
C TYR A 258 -2.11 -5.43 -12.90
N THR A 259 -2.79 -6.51 -13.19
CA THR A 259 -2.62 -7.80 -12.53
C THR A 259 -2.19 -8.84 -13.55
N PHE A 260 -1.02 -9.44 -13.33
CA PHE A 260 -0.49 -10.49 -14.17
C PHE A 260 -0.78 -11.86 -13.56
N VAL A 261 -1.11 -12.82 -14.43
CA VAL A 261 -1.34 -14.21 -14.08
C VAL A 261 -0.37 -15.11 -14.86
N GLY A 262 0.05 -16.19 -14.24
CA GLY A 262 0.95 -17.15 -14.86
C GLY A 262 2.41 -17.04 -14.44
N LEU A 263 2.77 -15.96 -13.74
CA LEU A 263 4.09 -15.77 -13.14
C LEU A 263 4.26 -16.73 -11.94
N LYS A 264 5.38 -17.42 -11.84
CA LYS A 264 5.57 -18.49 -10.84
C LYS A 264 6.45 -18.09 -9.66
N ASN A 265 7.60 -17.50 -9.95
CA ASN A 265 8.64 -17.28 -8.95
C ASN A 265 8.72 -15.82 -8.48
N ILE A 266 7.64 -15.08 -8.59
CA ILE A 266 7.59 -13.66 -8.27
C ILE A 266 7.21 -13.44 -6.80
N THR A 267 7.86 -12.45 -6.18
CA THR A 267 7.57 -11.93 -4.84
C THR A 267 7.34 -10.43 -4.88
N THR A 268 6.70 -9.91 -3.83
CA THR A 268 6.49 -8.47 -3.69
C THR A 268 7.84 -7.74 -3.60
N GLY A 269 8.03 -6.70 -4.40
CA GLY A 269 9.30 -5.96 -4.53
C GLY A 269 10.12 -6.32 -5.76
N ASP A 270 9.79 -7.41 -6.46
CA ASP A 270 10.50 -7.78 -7.68
C ASP A 270 10.28 -6.78 -8.81
N THR A 271 11.30 -6.59 -9.64
CA THR A 271 11.24 -5.78 -10.85
C THR A 271 11.08 -6.67 -12.08
N LEU A 272 10.06 -6.41 -12.87
CA LEU A 272 9.85 -7.04 -14.19
C LEU A 272 10.29 -6.07 -15.29
N CYS A 273 11.09 -6.51 -16.23
CA CYS A 273 11.60 -5.66 -17.31
C CYS A 273 11.81 -6.39 -18.64
N ASP A 274 12.12 -5.62 -19.68
CA ASP A 274 12.57 -6.17 -20.96
C ASP A 274 13.94 -6.86 -20.78
N GLU A 275 14.07 -8.06 -21.29
CA GLU A 275 15.31 -8.85 -21.25
C GLU A 275 16.49 -8.13 -21.95
N LYS A 276 16.21 -7.36 -23.00
CA LYS A 276 17.24 -6.68 -23.79
C LYS A 276 17.69 -5.36 -23.19
N ALA A 277 16.90 -4.83 -22.26
CA ALA A 277 17.18 -3.56 -21.57
C ALA A 277 16.89 -3.73 -20.07
N PRO A 278 17.67 -4.56 -19.37
CA PRO A 278 17.42 -4.86 -17.97
C PRO A 278 17.58 -3.62 -17.09
N ILE A 279 16.71 -3.52 -16.09
CA ILE A 279 16.71 -2.48 -15.06
C ILE A 279 16.27 -3.09 -13.74
N SER A 280 16.83 -2.64 -12.64
CA SER A 280 16.34 -2.88 -11.28
C SER A 280 15.75 -1.59 -10.75
N LEU A 281 14.47 -1.60 -10.42
CA LEU A 281 13.82 -0.48 -9.75
C LEU A 281 14.14 -0.53 -8.26
N GLU A 282 13.88 0.57 -7.53
CA GLU A 282 14.12 0.62 -6.09
C GLU A 282 13.41 -0.54 -5.38
N SER A 283 14.15 -1.31 -4.60
CA SER A 283 13.60 -2.41 -3.81
C SER A 283 12.81 -1.88 -2.62
N MET A 284 11.62 -2.43 -2.41
CA MET A 284 10.83 -2.12 -1.22
C MET A 284 11.49 -2.71 0.03
N THR A 285 11.72 -1.88 1.05
CA THR A 285 12.21 -2.34 2.36
C THR A 285 11.02 -2.57 3.29
N PHE A 286 10.92 -3.78 3.81
CA PHE A 286 9.88 -4.15 4.78
C PHE A 286 10.49 -4.21 6.18
N PRO A 287 9.74 -3.79 7.23
CA PRO A 287 10.21 -3.91 8.59
C PRO A 287 10.29 -5.38 9.02
N ASP A 288 11.24 -5.69 9.88
CA ASP A 288 11.36 -7.02 10.47
C ASP A 288 10.19 -7.31 11.42
N PRO A 289 9.71 -8.56 11.48
CA PRO A 289 8.69 -8.98 12.43
C PRO A 289 9.10 -8.72 13.88
N VAL A 290 8.14 -8.34 14.74
CA VAL A 290 8.42 -7.99 16.13
C VAL A 290 7.85 -8.99 17.13
N ILE A 291 6.92 -9.85 16.73
CA ILE A 291 6.34 -10.90 17.55
C ILE A 291 6.35 -12.25 16.85
N GLU A 292 6.35 -13.32 17.64
CA GLU A 292 6.39 -14.68 17.14
C GLU A 292 5.46 -15.58 17.95
N VAL A 293 4.73 -16.48 17.30
CA VAL A 293 3.91 -17.52 17.91
C VAL A 293 4.15 -18.87 17.24
N ALA A 294 3.96 -19.95 17.99
CA ALA A 294 4.00 -21.31 17.46
C ALA A 294 2.61 -21.71 16.95
N VAL A 295 2.59 -22.37 15.78
CA VAL A 295 1.37 -22.96 15.20
C VAL A 295 1.55 -24.45 15.00
N GLU A 296 0.56 -25.21 15.48
CA GLU A 296 0.60 -26.68 15.40
C GLU A 296 -0.68 -27.19 14.75
N PRO A 297 -0.60 -28.03 13.69
CA PRO A 297 -1.78 -28.61 13.06
C PRO A 297 -2.48 -29.55 14.01
N LYS A 298 -3.82 -29.56 14.04
CA LYS A 298 -4.58 -30.48 14.89
C LYS A 298 -4.51 -31.93 14.42
N THR A 299 -4.34 -32.15 13.12
CA THR A 299 -4.26 -33.48 12.51
C THR A 299 -3.11 -33.57 11.50
N LYS A 300 -2.70 -34.80 11.14
CA LYS A 300 -1.70 -35.01 10.07
C LYS A 300 -2.18 -34.47 8.70
N ALA A 301 -3.47 -34.54 8.43
CA ALA A 301 -4.04 -33.97 7.20
C ALA A 301 -3.96 -32.43 7.17
N ASP A 302 -4.05 -31.78 8.33
CA ASP A 302 -3.91 -30.33 8.44
C ASP A 302 -2.47 -29.87 8.27
N GLN A 303 -1.47 -30.73 8.55
CA GLN A 303 -0.06 -30.36 8.43
C GLN A 303 0.33 -29.99 7.00
N GLU A 304 -0.07 -30.80 6.01
CA GLU A 304 0.23 -30.53 4.60
C GLU A 304 -0.51 -29.27 4.11
N LYS A 305 -1.79 -29.17 4.45
CA LYS A 305 -2.59 -27.95 4.14
C LYS A 305 -2.04 -26.70 4.79
N MET A 306 -1.57 -26.81 6.04
CA MET A 306 -0.96 -25.68 6.78
C MET A 306 0.30 -25.19 6.08
N SER A 307 1.18 -26.09 5.66
CA SER A 307 2.40 -25.72 4.94
C SER A 307 2.08 -24.96 3.64
N ILE A 308 1.09 -25.43 2.88
CA ILE A 308 0.65 -24.76 1.65
C ILE A 308 0.01 -23.40 1.96
N ALA A 309 -0.82 -23.33 2.99
CA ALA A 309 -1.48 -22.08 3.39
C ALA A 309 -0.46 -21.03 3.84
N LEU A 310 0.48 -21.42 4.71
CA LEU A 310 1.52 -20.54 5.22
C LEU A 310 2.45 -20.02 4.11
N ALA A 311 2.83 -20.88 3.16
CA ALA A 311 3.63 -20.47 2.00
C ALA A 311 2.90 -19.40 1.16
N LYS A 312 1.60 -19.60 0.88
CA LYS A 312 0.79 -18.63 0.14
C LYS A 312 0.62 -17.30 0.88
N LEU A 313 0.36 -17.36 2.19
CA LEU A 313 0.19 -16.17 3.02
C LEU A 313 1.50 -15.38 3.15
N SER A 314 2.65 -16.07 3.22
CA SER A 314 3.97 -15.45 3.21
C SER A 314 4.32 -14.80 1.85
N ASP A 315 3.85 -15.37 0.74
CA ASP A 315 3.97 -14.75 -0.59
C ASP A 315 3.16 -13.45 -0.70
N GLU A 316 2.02 -13.37 0.00
CA GLU A 316 1.13 -12.20 -0.02
C GLU A 316 1.63 -11.06 0.86
N ASP A 317 2.21 -11.36 2.01
CA ASP A 317 2.64 -10.38 3.01
C ASP A 317 4.13 -10.55 3.35
N PRO A 318 5.00 -9.69 2.83
CA PRO A 318 6.44 -9.78 3.06
C PRO A 318 6.86 -9.49 4.52
N THR A 319 5.97 -8.91 5.34
CA THR A 319 6.22 -8.72 6.79
C THR A 319 5.87 -9.95 7.62
N PHE A 320 5.23 -10.94 7.01
CA PHE A 320 4.88 -12.20 7.62
C PHE A 320 5.93 -13.27 7.26
N GLN A 321 6.56 -13.86 8.26
CA GLN A 321 7.59 -14.87 8.09
C GLN A 321 7.18 -16.18 8.74
N VAL A 322 7.64 -17.28 8.13
CA VAL A 322 7.41 -18.64 8.60
C VAL A 322 8.75 -19.34 8.70
N LYS A 323 9.04 -19.91 9.86
CA LYS A 323 10.23 -20.75 10.03
C LYS A 323 9.89 -22.00 10.83
N THR A 324 10.65 -23.06 10.63
CA THR A 324 10.63 -24.25 11.50
C THR A 324 11.79 -24.12 12.47
N ASP A 325 11.51 -24.17 13.77
CA ASP A 325 12.55 -24.21 14.78
C ASP A 325 13.22 -25.59 14.78
N GLU A 326 14.51 -25.62 14.52
CA GLU A 326 15.27 -26.88 14.37
C GLU A 326 15.38 -27.65 15.69
N GLU A 327 15.32 -26.98 16.84
CA GLU A 327 15.48 -27.62 18.16
C GLU A 327 14.15 -28.19 18.67
N SER A 328 13.06 -27.43 18.56
CA SER A 328 11.73 -27.89 19.02
C SER A 328 10.91 -28.60 17.95
N GLY A 329 11.26 -28.42 16.67
CA GLY A 329 10.49 -28.90 15.52
C GLY A 329 9.18 -28.14 15.30
N GLN A 330 8.91 -27.06 16.06
CA GLN A 330 7.70 -26.26 15.93
C GLN A 330 7.74 -25.39 14.67
N THR A 331 6.57 -25.19 14.06
CA THR A 331 6.38 -24.16 13.05
C THR A 331 6.08 -22.82 13.75
N LEU A 332 6.94 -21.86 13.53
CA LEU A 332 6.84 -20.52 14.09
C LEU A 332 6.39 -19.55 13.00
N ILE A 333 5.44 -18.69 13.33
CA ILE A 333 4.98 -17.59 12.50
C ILE A 333 5.29 -16.29 13.18
N SER A 334 5.87 -15.36 12.43
CA SER A 334 6.30 -14.05 12.93
C SER A 334 5.63 -12.93 12.16
N GLY A 335 5.30 -11.83 12.82
CA GLY A 335 4.62 -10.69 12.22
C GLY A 335 4.82 -9.39 13.01
N MET A 336 4.16 -8.33 12.53
CA MET A 336 4.26 -6.98 13.08
C MET A 336 3.40 -6.75 14.33
N GLY A 337 2.49 -7.67 14.66
CA GLY A 337 1.61 -7.55 15.83
C GLY A 337 0.61 -8.69 15.95
N GLU A 338 0.02 -8.83 17.14
CA GLU A 338 -0.95 -9.89 17.45
C GLU A 338 -2.11 -9.92 16.46
N LEU A 339 -2.68 -8.76 16.13
CA LEU A 339 -3.80 -8.67 15.19
C LEU A 339 -3.47 -9.25 13.81
N GLN A 340 -2.25 -9.03 13.30
CA GLN A 340 -1.83 -9.59 12.02
C GLN A 340 -1.78 -11.12 12.10
N LEU A 341 -1.18 -11.68 13.15
CA LEU A 341 -1.08 -13.13 13.32
C LEU A 341 -2.45 -13.77 13.55
N ASP A 342 -3.34 -13.13 14.31
CA ASP A 342 -4.72 -13.58 14.48
C ASP A 342 -5.49 -13.62 13.16
N ILE A 343 -5.35 -12.59 12.33
CA ILE A 343 -5.96 -12.55 11.00
C ILE A 343 -5.41 -13.67 10.10
N ILE A 344 -4.11 -13.93 10.15
CA ILE A 344 -3.49 -15.00 9.37
C ILE A 344 -4.02 -16.37 9.81
N VAL A 345 -4.11 -16.62 11.11
CA VAL A 345 -4.70 -17.85 11.65
C VAL A 345 -6.17 -18.00 11.25
N ASP A 346 -6.93 -16.92 11.32
CA ASP A 346 -8.33 -16.92 10.89
C ASP A 346 -8.47 -17.17 9.37
N ARG A 347 -7.60 -16.58 8.55
CA ARG A 347 -7.53 -16.86 7.11
C ARG A 347 -7.17 -18.32 6.82
N MET A 348 -6.21 -18.90 7.54
CA MET A 348 -5.90 -20.33 7.41
C MET A 348 -7.14 -21.19 7.63
N ARG A 349 -7.94 -20.86 8.65
CA ARG A 349 -9.17 -21.60 8.95
C ARG A 349 -10.26 -21.37 7.89
N ARG A 350 -10.54 -20.13 7.54
CA ARG A 350 -11.65 -19.76 6.63
C ARG A 350 -11.37 -20.09 5.17
N GLU A 351 -10.17 -19.74 4.67
CA GLU A 351 -9.84 -19.84 3.25
C GLU A 351 -9.24 -21.22 2.91
N PHE A 352 -8.35 -21.74 3.77
CA PHE A 352 -7.61 -22.97 3.50
C PHE A 352 -8.15 -24.20 4.21
N LYS A 353 -9.17 -24.04 5.09
CA LYS A 353 -9.76 -25.12 5.88
C LYS A 353 -8.73 -25.89 6.70
N VAL A 354 -7.82 -25.16 7.33
CA VAL A 354 -6.76 -25.65 8.21
C VAL A 354 -7.13 -25.39 9.66
N GLU A 355 -7.18 -26.44 10.48
CA GLU A 355 -7.34 -26.32 11.93
C GLU A 355 -5.97 -26.42 12.59
N CYS A 356 -5.60 -25.38 13.35
CA CYS A 356 -4.35 -25.34 14.10
C CYS A 356 -4.56 -24.81 15.52
N ASN A 357 -3.65 -25.17 16.42
CA ASN A 357 -3.48 -24.58 17.74
C ASN A 357 -2.42 -23.48 17.63
N VAL A 358 -2.62 -22.42 18.39
CA VAL A 358 -1.66 -21.31 18.51
C VAL A 358 -1.17 -21.25 19.94
N GLY A 359 0.12 -21.12 20.13
CA GLY A 359 0.72 -21.06 21.45
C GLY A 359 2.03 -20.29 21.47
N ASN A 360 2.62 -20.15 22.63
CA ASN A 360 3.94 -19.57 22.78
C ASN A 360 5.01 -20.53 22.24
N PRO A 361 6.09 -20.02 21.63
CA PRO A 361 7.24 -20.84 21.26
C PRO A 361 7.83 -21.57 22.47
N GLN A 362 8.28 -22.80 22.27
CA GLN A 362 8.98 -23.53 23.30
C GLN A 362 10.37 -22.96 23.50
N VAL A 363 10.78 -22.85 24.77
CA VAL A 363 12.14 -22.45 25.09
C VAL A 363 13.06 -23.67 24.94
N ALA A 364 14.00 -23.54 24.01
CA ALA A 364 15.04 -24.56 23.83
C ALA A 364 16.07 -24.42 24.97
N TYR A 365 16.04 -25.33 25.91
CA TYR A 365 17.02 -25.39 26.98
C TYR A 365 18.28 -26.08 26.48
N ARG A 366 19.43 -25.44 26.72
CA ARG A 366 20.74 -26.02 26.44
C ARG A 366 21.45 -26.34 27.73
N GLU A 367 22.06 -27.51 27.76
CA GLU A 367 22.87 -27.94 28.88
C GLU A 367 24.34 -27.62 28.62
N THR A 368 25.06 -27.31 29.68
CA THR A 368 26.51 -27.10 29.61
C THR A 368 27.17 -27.74 30.83
N ILE A 369 28.37 -28.21 30.63
CA ILE A 369 29.21 -28.78 31.71
C ILE A 369 29.91 -27.62 32.42
N ARG A 370 29.69 -27.49 33.75
CA ARG A 370 30.26 -26.40 34.56
C ARG A 370 31.61 -26.76 35.20
N LYS A 371 31.94 -28.04 35.28
CA LYS A 371 33.20 -28.54 35.84
C LYS A 371 33.82 -29.56 34.92
N ALA A 372 35.13 -29.46 34.78
CA ALA A 372 35.89 -30.49 34.02
C ALA A 372 35.75 -31.84 34.74
N VAL A 373 35.38 -32.86 34.03
CA VAL A 373 35.35 -34.26 34.52
C VAL A 373 36.32 -35.07 33.70
N MET A 374 37.31 -35.56 34.36
CA MET A 374 38.39 -36.29 33.71
C MET A 374 38.21 -37.80 33.92
N ASN A 375 38.59 -38.56 32.89
CA ASN A 375 38.59 -40.01 32.93
C ASN A 375 37.23 -40.64 33.26
N GLN A 376 36.13 -40.01 32.76
CA GLN A 376 34.79 -40.60 32.90
C GLN A 376 34.68 -41.84 32.04
N GLU A 377 34.54 -43.00 32.68
CA GLU A 377 34.39 -44.29 32.03
C GLU A 377 32.93 -44.67 31.92
N TYR A 378 32.50 -45.06 30.73
CA TYR A 378 31.20 -45.68 30.51
C TYR A 378 31.39 -47.01 29.77
N THR A 379 30.79 -48.09 30.33
CA THR A 379 30.81 -49.40 29.71
C THR A 379 29.38 -49.83 29.34
N HIS A 380 29.12 -49.94 28.05
CA HIS A 380 27.89 -50.53 27.52
C HIS A 380 28.07 -52.02 27.33
N LYS A 381 27.29 -52.80 28.09
CA LYS A 381 27.27 -54.28 27.94
C LYS A 381 25.81 -54.69 27.90
N LYS A 382 25.35 -55.22 26.77
CA LYS A 382 23.98 -55.71 26.61
C LYS A 382 24.00 -57.04 25.87
N GLN A 383 23.36 -58.06 26.45
CA GLN A 383 23.24 -59.39 25.83
C GLN A 383 21.77 -59.85 26.00
N THR A 384 21.07 -59.98 24.88
CA THR A 384 19.67 -60.41 24.82
C THR A 384 19.50 -61.56 23.82
N GLY A 385 20.26 -62.61 24.01
CA GLY A 385 20.30 -63.76 23.05
C GLY A 385 21.13 -63.49 21.79
N GLY A 386 22.01 -64.41 21.37
CA GLY A 386 22.90 -64.19 20.23
C GLY A 386 24.14 -63.33 20.53
N SER A 387 24.65 -62.64 19.53
CA SER A 387 25.83 -61.78 19.68
C SER A 387 25.55 -60.62 20.61
N GLY A 388 26.30 -60.50 21.73
CA GLY A 388 26.19 -59.35 22.66
C GLY A 388 26.75 -58.06 22.11
N GLN A 389 26.29 -56.95 22.65
CA GLN A 389 26.86 -55.63 22.38
C GLN A 389 27.79 -55.21 23.52
N PHE A 390 29.01 -54.81 23.18
CA PHE A 390 29.98 -54.31 24.13
C PHE A 390 30.66 -53.04 23.60
N ALA A 391 30.67 -51.99 24.39
CA ALA A 391 31.48 -50.81 24.11
C ALA A 391 31.98 -50.22 25.44
N LYS A 392 33.21 -49.80 25.47
CA LYS A 392 33.81 -49.11 26.61
C LYS A 392 34.37 -47.75 26.11
N VAL A 393 33.93 -46.67 26.71
CA VAL A 393 34.32 -45.29 26.35
C VAL A 393 34.93 -44.64 27.57
N LEU A 394 36.05 -44.01 27.40
CA LEU A 394 36.71 -43.17 28.40
C LEU A 394 36.81 -41.76 27.84
N MET A 395 36.18 -40.78 28.48
CA MET A 395 36.09 -39.43 28.00
C MET A 395 36.48 -38.39 29.06
N ASN A 396 37.01 -37.27 28.61
CA ASN A 396 37.23 -36.08 29.39
C ASN A 396 36.25 -34.99 28.92
N PHE A 397 35.54 -34.41 29.80
CA PHE A 397 34.57 -33.37 29.52
C PHE A 397 35.05 -32.04 30.09
#